data_eb3bd3c33b04dba22bf6b28d25a50f70
#
_entry.id   eb3bd3c33b04dba22bf6b28d25a50f70
#
_cell.length_a   1.000
_cell.length_b   1.000
_cell.length_c   1.000
_cell.angle_alpha   90.00
_cell.angle_beta   90.00
_cell.angle_gamma   90.00
#
_symmetry.space_group_name_H-M   'P 1'
#
loop_
_entity.id
_entity.type
_entity.pdbx_description
1 polymer ?
#
loop_
_entity_poly.entity_id
_entity_poly.type
_entity_poly.pdbx_seq_one_letter_code
_entity_poly.pdbx_strand_id
1 'polypeptide(L)'
;MSDQFIKSKAAVAWGPKQPLSIEEIDVMLPKKGEVLVKIIASGVCHTDAFTLSGEDPEGIFPAVLGHEGGGIVEQVGEGVTSVSVGDHVIPLYTPECGVCKFCTSGKTNLCQQIRETQGKGLMPDGTTRFYKDGEPIFHYMGCSTFSEYTVLPEISLAKVNPQAPLEEVCLLGCGVTTGMGAVMNTAKVEEGDTVAIFGMGGIGLSAVIGAAMAKASRIIVIDINESKFELAKKLGATDCINPKDHDKPIQDVIVELTDGGVDYSFECIGNVDVMRSALE
;
A
#
# COMPACT_ATOMS: atom_id res chain seq x y z
N MET A 1 -25.66 -25.35 -6.15
CA MET A 1 -24.31 -24.84 -5.83
C MET A 1 -23.93 -23.61 -6.66
N SER A 2 -24.64 -23.30 -7.76
CA SER A 2 -24.36 -22.10 -8.60
C SER A 2 -24.66 -20.75 -7.95
N ASP A 3 -25.49 -20.70 -6.95
CA ASP A 3 -25.98 -19.44 -6.34
C ASP A 3 -25.07 -18.87 -5.24
N GLN A 4 -23.92 -19.48 -4.99
CA GLN A 4 -22.98 -19.05 -3.94
C GLN A 4 -21.69 -18.39 -4.49
N PHE A 5 -21.52 -18.34 -5.79
CA PHE A 5 -20.33 -17.81 -6.44
C PHE A 5 -20.68 -16.87 -7.59
N ILE A 6 -19.82 -15.90 -7.81
CA ILE A 6 -19.79 -15.09 -9.04
C ILE A 6 -18.50 -15.38 -9.81
N LYS A 7 -18.54 -15.23 -11.14
CA LYS A 7 -17.34 -15.29 -11.97
C LYS A 7 -16.62 -13.97 -11.94
N SER A 8 -15.30 -14.02 -11.86
CA SER A 8 -14.42 -12.85 -11.81
C SER A 8 -13.16 -13.11 -12.60
N LYS A 9 -12.70 -12.15 -13.39
CA LYS A 9 -11.35 -12.19 -13.93
C LYS A 9 -10.37 -11.72 -12.86
N ALA A 10 -9.29 -12.47 -12.69
CA ALA A 10 -8.23 -12.15 -11.74
C ALA A 10 -6.86 -12.44 -12.35
N ALA A 11 -5.85 -11.71 -11.88
CA ALA A 11 -4.46 -12.04 -12.14
C ALA A 11 -3.95 -12.97 -11.03
N VAL A 12 -3.85 -14.24 -11.33
CA VAL A 12 -3.47 -15.29 -10.36
C VAL A 12 -1.96 -15.52 -10.42
N ALA A 13 -1.31 -15.51 -9.26
CA ALA A 13 0.05 -15.97 -9.05
C ALA A 13 0.01 -17.45 -8.70
N TRP A 14 0.35 -18.33 -9.62
CA TRP A 14 0.33 -19.79 -9.40
C TRP A 14 1.52 -20.30 -8.61
N GLY A 15 2.62 -19.57 -8.63
CA GLY A 15 3.82 -19.92 -7.89
C GLY A 15 4.88 -18.82 -8.00
N PRO A 16 5.94 -18.92 -7.17
CA PRO A 16 7.02 -17.93 -7.20
C PRO A 16 7.76 -17.96 -8.54
N LYS A 17 8.20 -16.78 -8.99
CA LYS A 17 8.97 -16.57 -10.25
C LYS A 17 8.19 -16.95 -11.52
N GLN A 18 6.88 -17.12 -11.43
CA GLN A 18 6.01 -17.34 -12.58
C GLN A 18 5.31 -16.04 -12.95
N PRO A 19 5.02 -15.81 -14.25
CA PRO A 19 4.21 -14.66 -14.63
C PRO A 19 2.79 -14.79 -14.05
N LEU A 20 2.16 -13.66 -13.76
CA LEU A 20 0.73 -13.65 -13.46
C LEU A 20 -0.08 -14.17 -14.63
N SER A 21 -1.08 -14.99 -14.35
CA SER A 21 -2.01 -15.54 -15.34
C SER A 21 -3.39 -14.90 -15.17
N ILE A 22 -3.95 -14.39 -16.26
CA ILE A 22 -5.32 -13.85 -16.22
C ILE A 22 -6.30 -15.01 -16.36
N GLU A 23 -7.02 -15.24 -15.27
CA GLU A 23 -7.94 -16.38 -15.13
C GLU A 23 -9.36 -15.92 -14.85
N GLU A 24 -10.34 -16.70 -15.31
CA GLU A 24 -11.69 -16.64 -14.75
C GLU A 24 -11.74 -17.55 -13.53
N ILE A 25 -12.02 -16.98 -12.38
CA ILE A 25 -12.12 -17.67 -11.10
C ILE A 25 -13.54 -17.56 -10.52
N ASP A 26 -13.82 -18.40 -9.54
CA ASP A 26 -15.04 -18.34 -8.75
C ASP A 26 -14.79 -17.54 -7.49
N VAL A 27 -15.57 -16.48 -7.25
CA VAL A 27 -15.56 -15.68 -6.02
C VAL A 27 -16.80 -15.99 -5.23
N MET A 28 -16.63 -16.51 -4.01
CA MET A 28 -17.73 -16.82 -3.10
C MET A 28 -18.43 -15.55 -2.64
N LEU A 29 -19.75 -15.57 -2.53
CA LEU A 29 -20.52 -14.47 -1.97
C LEU A 29 -20.16 -14.21 -0.50
N PRO A 30 -20.30 -12.96 -0.03
CA PRO A 30 -19.88 -12.57 1.31
C PRO A 30 -20.71 -13.27 2.39
N LYS A 31 -20.04 -13.82 3.39
CA LYS A 31 -20.65 -14.40 4.59
C LYS A 31 -20.93 -13.29 5.62
N LYS A 32 -21.35 -13.68 6.81
CA LYS A 32 -21.58 -12.76 7.93
C LYS A 32 -20.34 -11.93 8.26
N GLY A 33 -20.50 -10.59 8.31
CA GLY A 33 -19.44 -9.64 8.58
C GLY A 33 -18.48 -9.41 7.41
N GLU A 34 -18.81 -9.88 6.21
CA GLU A 34 -17.99 -9.74 5.01
C GLU A 34 -18.68 -8.85 3.97
N VAL A 35 -17.88 -8.32 3.06
CA VAL A 35 -18.31 -7.40 2.01
C VAL A 35 -17.73 -7.83 0.68
N LEU A 36 -18.56 -7.96 -0.34
CA LEU A 36 -18.13 -8.12 -1.74
C LEU A 36 -17.90 -6.73 -2.33
N VAL A 37 -16.72 -6.51 -2.85
CA VAL A 37 -16.30 -5.25 -3.47
C VAL A 37 -15.97 -5.49 -4.95
N LYS A 38 -16.56 -4.68 -5.82
CA LYS A 38 -16.16 -4.58 -7.22
C LYS A 38 -14.97 -3.63 -7.30
N ILE A 39 -13.82 -4.12 -7.71
CA ILE A 39 -12.61 -3.31 -7.86
C ILE A 39 -12.69 -2.52 -9.16
N ILE A 40 -12.46 -1.23 -9.07
CA ILE A 40 -12.45 -0.29 -10.20
C ILE A 40 -11.02 -0.04 -10.66
N ALA A 41 -10.09 0.08 -9.70
CA ALA A 41 -8.67 0.26 -9.98
C ALA A 41 -7.82 -0.35 -8.86
N SER A 42 -6.61 -0.73 -9.21
CA SER A 42 -5.61 -1.19 -8.23
C SER A 42 -4.23 -0.69 -8.63
N GLY A 43 -3.50 -0.10 -7.68
CA GLY A 43 -2.09 0.19 -7.83
C GLY A 43 -1.25 -1.09 -7.87
N VAL A 44 -0.07 -0.98 -8.49
CA VAL A 44 0.95 -2.03 -8.50
C VAL A 44 2.08 -1.61 -7.57
N CYS A 45 2.31 -2.35 -6.52
CA CYS A 45 3.32 -2.07 -5.51
C CYS A 45 4.55 -2.98 -5.68
N HIS A 46 5.71 -2.51 -5.22
CA HIS A 46 6.91 -3.35 -5.17
C HIS A 46 6.73 -4.58 -4.27
N THR A 47 5.84 -4.49 -3.27
CA THR A 47 5.50 -5.61 -2.38
C THR A 47 4.88 -6.78 -3.16
N ASP A 48 4.00 -6.52 -4.14
CA ASP A 48 3.46 -7.57 -5.03
C ASP A 48 4.57 -8.24 -5.84
N ALA A 49 5.51 -7.44 -6.38
CA ALA A 49 6.65 -7.95 -7.14
C ALA A 49 7.62 -8.76 -6.26
N PHE A 50 7.85 -8.34 -5.01
CA PHE A 50 8.68 -9.03 -4.04
C PHE A 50 8.09 -10.40 -3.67
N THR A 51 6.80 -10.47 -3.41
CA THR A 51 6.13 -11.77 -3.18
C THR A 51 6.21 -12.65 -4.42
N LEU A 52 5.91 -12.11 -5.61
CA LEU A 52 5.99 -12.87 -6.86
C LEU A 52 7.41 -13.37 -7.17
N SER A 53 8.45 -12.65 -6.74
CA SER A 53 9.84 -13.09 -6.87
C SER A 53 10.18 -14.34 -6.06
N GLY A 54 9.35 -14.70 -5.08
CA GLY A 54 9.57 -15.81 -4.16
C GLY A 54 10.62 -15.52 -3.07
N GLU A 55 11.00 -14.26 -2.90
CA GLU A 55 11.91 -13.82 -1.83
C GLU A 55 11.17 -13.44 -0.55
N ASP A 56 9.85 -13.25 -0.64
CA ASP A 56 8.97 -12.98 0.48
C ASP A 56 8.75 -14.27 1.31
N PRO A 57 9.22 -14.33 2.56
CA PRO A 57 9.05 -15.51 3.41
C PRO A 57 7.60 -15.75 3.83
N GLU A 58 6.72 -14.76 3.71
CA GLU A 58 5.29 -14.85 3.99
C GLU A 58 4.46 -15.10 2.71
N GLY A 59 5.11 -15.21 1.55
CA GLY A 59 4.45 -15.45 0.27
C GLY A 59 3.78 -16.82 0.20
N ILE A 60 2.48 -16.82 -0.13
CA ILE A 60 1.66 -18.04 -0.26
C ILE A 60 1.11 -18.13 -1.69
N PHE A 61 1.10 -19.32 -2.25
CA PHE A 61 0.64 -19.62 -3.61
C PHE A 61 -0.24 -20.86 -3.65
N PRO A 62 -1.22 -20.96 -4.59
CA PRO A 62 -1.62 -19.89 -5.52
C PRO A 62 -2.35 -18.75 -4.82
N ALA A 63 -2.21 -17.52 -5.30
CA ALA A 63 -2.86 -16.37 -4.70
C ALA A 63 -3.32 -15.34 -5.75
N VAL A 64 -4.36 -14.58 -5.40
CA VAL A 64 -4.68 -13.33 -6.10
C VAL A 64 -3.96 -12.21 -5.36
N LEU A 65 -2.98 -11.58 -6.03
CA LEU A 65 -2.19 -10.48 -5.46
C LEU A 65 -2.97 -9.15 -5.47
N GLY A 66 -2.26 -8.05 -5.21
CA GLY A 66 -2.81 -6.70 -5.17
C GLY A 66 -3.37 -6.30 -3.81
N HIS A 67 -3.01 -5.09 -3.35
CA HIS A 67 -3.43 -4.56 -2.05
C HIS A 67 -3.67 -3.03 -2.05
N GLU A 68 -3.55 -2.38 -3.21
CA GLU A 68 -3.81 -0.95 -3.40
C GLU A 68 -5.10 -0.74 -4.19
N GLY A 69 -6.22 -1.26 -3.71
CA GLY A 69 -7.48 -1.22 -4.42
C GLY A 69 -8.33 0.01 -4.12
N GLY A 70 -9.15 0.38 -5.10
CA GLY A 70 -10.30 1.25 -4.94
C GLY A 70 -11.51 0.58 -5.58
N GLY A 71 -12.63 0.52 -4.86
CA GLY A 71 -13.80 -0.22 -5.37
C GLY A 71 -15.12 0.28 -4.85
N ILE A 72 -16.18 -0.38 -5.30
CA ILE A 72 -17.57 -0.09 -4.94
C ILE A 72 -18.15 -1.34 -4.26
N VAL A 73 -18.82 -1.14 -3.14
CA VAL A 73 -19.51 -2.21 -2.43
C VAL A 73 -20.65 -2.74 -3.32
N GLU A 74 -20.57 -4.02 -3.66
CA GLU A 74 -21.56 -4.71 -4.51
C GLU A 74 -22.58 -5.47 -3.66
N GLN A 75 -22.13 -6.11 -2.58
CA GLN A 75 -22.98 -6.86 -1.65
C GLN A 75 -22.39 -6.85 -0.25
N VAL A 76 -23.26 -6.85 0.75
CA VAL A 76 -22.90 -6.95 2.17
C VAL A 76 -23.45 -8.23 2.78
N GLY A 77 -22.66 -8.89 3.61
CA GLY A 77 -23.08 -10.03 4.41
C GLY A 77 -23.90 -9.62 5.63
N GLU A 78 -24.51 -10.60 6.27
CA GLU A 78 -25.27 -10.37 7.51
C GLU A 78 -24.40 -9.69 8.58
N GLY A 79 -24.94 -8.66 9.25
CA GLY A 79 -24.30 -7.97 10.37
C GLY A 79 -23.33 -6.86 9.99
N VAL A 80 -23.07 -6.62 8.70
CA VAL A 80 -22.31 -5.47 8.23
C VAL A 80 -23.08 -4.18 8.47
N THR A 81 -22.41 -3.18 9.04
CA THR A 81 -23.03 -1.90 9.47
C THR A 81 -22.26 -0.65 9.06
N SER A 82 -20.95 -0.75 8.78
CA SER A 82 -20.10 0.39 8.46
C SER A 82 -20.18 0.85 7.01
N VAL A 83 -20.60 -0.05 6.12
CA VAL A 83 -20.72 0.21 4.68
C VAL A 83 -22.05 -0.33 4.13
N SER A 84 -22.47 0.21 3.00
CA SER A 84 -23.69 -0.17 2.27
C SER A 84 -23.38 -0.36 0.78
N VAL A 85 -24.23 -1.10 0.08
CA VAL A 85 -24.15 -1.27 -1.38
C VAL A 85 -24.11 0.10 -2.06
N GLY A 86 -23.16 0.27 -2.98
CA GLY A 86 -22.90 1.51 -3.69
C GLY A 86 -21.85 2.43 -3.02
N ASP A 87 -21.43 2.14 -1.80
CA ASP A 87 -20.36 2.92 -1.14
C ASP A 87 -19.02 2.73 -1.85
N HIS A 88 -18.27 3.82 -1.99
CA HIS A 88 -16.88 3.80 -2.45
C HIS A 88 -15.96 3.46 -1.29
N VAL A 89 -15.07 2.49 -1.50
CA VAL A 89 -14.21 1.95 -0.44
C VAL A 89 -12.77 1.70 -0.92
N ILE A 90 -11.86 1.77 0.04
CA ILE A 90 -10.45 1.36 -0.11
C ILE A 90 -10.21 0.15 0.79
N PRO A 91 -9.77 -1.00 0.26
CA PRO A 91 -9.27 -2.12 1.04
C PRO A 91 -8.07 -1.76 1.90
N LEU A 92 -8.04 -2.26 3.13
CA LEU A 92 -6.99 -2.02 4.11
C LEU A 92 -6.26 -3.33 4.42
N TYR A 93 -4.96 -3.40 4.11
CA TYR A 93 -4.16 -4.57 4.44
C TYR A 93 -3.69 -4.60 5.90
N THR A 94 -3.86 -3.50 6.63
CA THR A 94 -3.60 -3.40 8.08
C THR A 94 -4.87 -2.94 8.82
N PRO A 95 -5.94 -3.76 8.82
CA PRO A 95 -7.19 -3.37 9.45
C PRO A 95 -7.10 -3.37 10.98
N GLU A 96 -8.05 -2.66 11.61
CA GLU A 96 -8.16 -2.59 13.07
C GLU A 96 -9.50 -3.15 13.54
N CYS A 97 -9.48 -4.12 14.46
CA CYS A 97 -10.70 -4.65 15.07
C CYS A 97 -11.30 -3.71 16.13
N GLY A 98 -10.56 -2.69 16.57
CA GLY A 98 -10.98 -1.71 17.56
C GLY A 98 -11.04 -2.21 19.02
N VAL A 99 -10.85 -3.52 19.28
CA VAL A 99 -11.05 -4.12 20.62
C VAL A 99 -9.81 -4.83 21.19
N CYS A 100 -8.86 -5.26 20.38
CA CYS A 100 -7.67 -5.90 20.90
C CYS A 100 -6.72 -4.88 21.55
N LYS A 101 -5.81 -5.36 22.40
CA LYS A 101 -4.86 -4.52 23.15
C LYS A 101 -4.01 -3.59 22.26
N PHE A 102 -3.76 -3.97 21.01
CA PHE A 102 -3.01 -3.16 20.08
C PHE A 102 -3.89 -2.05 19.50
N CYS A 103 -5.08 -2.35 19.02
CA CYS A 103 -6.01 -1.35 18.50
C CYS A 103 -6.38 -0.30 19.55
N THR A 104 -6.57 -0.73 20.82
CA THR A 104 -6.91 0.19 21.93
C THR A 104 -5.72 0.96 22.49
N SER A 105 -4.49 0.64 22.09
CA SER A 105 -3.28 1.30 22.57
C SER A 105 -3.04 2.68 21.97
N GLY A 106 -3.69 2.99 20.84
CA GLY A 106 -3.43 4.21 20.06
C GLY A 106 -2.06 4.24 19.34
N LYS A 107 -1.37 3.09 19.27
CA LYS A 107 0.02 2.99 18.71
C LYS A 107 0.10 2.11 17.48
N THR A 108 -1.02 1.76 16.81
CA THR A 108 -0.84 0.56 16.10
C THR A 108 -1.56 0.28 14.83
N ASN A 109 -0.80 -0.40 13.98
CA ASN A 109 -1.18 -1.19 12.84
C ASN A 109 -1.02 -2.72 13.10
N LEU A 110 -0.96 -3.18 14.34
CA LEU A 110 -0.63 -4.57 14.70
C LEU A 110 -1.84 -5.35 15.25
N CYS A 111 -3.03 -5.15 14.66
CA CYS A 111 -4.24 -5.88 15.05
C CYS A 111 -4.01 -7.40 15.00
N GLN A 112 -4.21 -8.08 16.14
CA GLN A 112 -3.96 -9.52 16.23
C GLN A 112 -5.09 -10.36 15.65
N GLN A 113 -6.34 -9.90 15.68
CA GLN A 113 -7.49 -10.70 15.23
C GLN A 113 -7.44 -11.02 13.74
N ILE A 114 -7.04 -10.06 12.93
CA ILE A 114 -6.93 -10.27 11.48
C ILE A 114 -5.63 -10.98 11.11
N ARG A 115 -4.51 -10.64 11.76
CA ARG A 115 -3.21 -11.19 11.38
C ARG A 115 -3.10 -12.70 11.53
N GLU A 116 -3.87 -13.30 12.43
CA GLU A 116 -3.83 -14.75 12.66
C GLU A 116 -4.20 -15.56 11.41
N THR A 117 -5.11 -15.08 10.59
CA THR A 117 -5.56 -15.74 9.35
C THR A 117 -5.05 -15.08 8.09
N GLN A 118 -4.93 -13.75 8.07
CA GLN A 118 -4.46 -12.98 6.93
C GLN A 118 -3.07 -13.40 6.45
N GLY A 119 -2.11 -13.63 7.37
CA GLY A 119 -0.78 -14.14 7.05
C GLY A 119 -0.77 -15.57 6.48
N LYS A 120 -1.91 -16.28 6.53
CA LYS A 120 -2.11 -17.60 5.92
C LYS A 120 -2.91 -17.51 4.61
N GLY A 121 -3.17 -16.31 4.11
CA GLY A 121 -3.99 -16.09 2.92
C GLY A 121 -5.45 -16.46 3.08
N LEU A 122 -5.99 -16.38 4.31
CA LEU A 122 -7.32 -16.82 4.65
C LEU A 122 -8.16 -15.69 5.28
N MET A 123 -9.47 -15.81 5.14
CA MET A 123 -10.45 -14.99 5.84
C MET A 123 -10.48 -15.34 7.34
N PRO A 124 -11.09 -14.50 8.21
CA PRO A 124 -11.15 -14.76 9.66
C PRO A 124 -11.76 -16.10 10.05
N ASP A 125 -12.59 -16.71 9.19
CA ASP A 125 -13.19 -18.04 9.41
C ASP A 125 -12.25 -19.20 9.01
N GLY A 126 -11.01 -18.91 8.62
CA GLY A 126 -10.01 -19.90 8.21
C GLY A 126 -10.21 -20.50 6.81
N THR A 127 -11.07 -19.88 5.98
CA THR A 127 -11.34 -20.33 4.60
C THR A 127 -11.01 -19.23 3.60
N THR A 128 -10.91 -19.59 2.31
CA THR A 128 -10.78 -18.59 1.21
C THR A 128 -12.14 -18.24 0.62
N ARG A 129 -12.14 -17.20 -0.22
CA ARG A 129 -13.31 -16.84 -1.07
C ARG A 129 -13.03 -16.99 -2.56
N PHE A 130 -11.83 -17.43 -2.93
CA PHE A 130 -11.42 -17.62 -4.32
C PHE A 130 -11.19 -19.10 -4.63
N TYR A 131 -11.73 -19.54 -5.78
CA TYR A 131 -11.59 -20.92 -6.23
C TYR A 131 -11.40 -20.97 -7.76
N LYS A 132 -10.64 -21.96 -8.22
CA LYS A 132 -10.54 -22.32 -9.63
C LYS A 132 -10.76 -23.81 -9.77
N ASP A 133 -11.77 -24.19 -10.52
CA ASP A 133 -12.13 -25.60 -10.76
C ASP A 133 -12.32 -26.41 -9.45
N GLY A 134 -12.81 -25.75 -8.40
CA GLY A 134 -13.02 -26.30 -7.07
C GLY A 134 -11.78 -26.27 -6.14
N GLU A 135 -10.61 -25.92 -6.65
CA GLU A 135 -9.37 -25.77 -5.87
C GLU A 135 -9.26 -24.36 -5.29
N PRO A 136 -8.80 -24.21 -4.02
CA PRO A 136 -8.71 -22.94 -3.35
C PRO A 136 -7.55 -22.08 -3.89
N ILE A 137 -7.79 -20.79 -4.02
CA ILE A 137 -6.77 -19.76 -4.26
C ILE A 137 -6.73 -18.87 -3.02
N PHE A 138 -5.55 -18.53 -2.53
CA PHE A 138 -5.37 -17.75 -1.31
C PHE A 138 -5.60 -16.25 -1.52
N HIS A 139 -6.02 -15.59 -0.45
CA HIS A 139 -6.01 -14.14 -0.37
C HIS A 139 -4.58 -13.61 -0.20
N TYR A 140 -4.35 -12.42 -0.70
CA TYR A 140 -3.11 -11.69 -0.50
C TYR A 140 -3.36 -10.46 0.37
N MET A 141 -2.67 -10.40 1.51
CA MET A 141 -2.76 -9.29 2.48
C MET A 141 -4.22 -8.95 2.90
N GLY A 142 -5.13 -9.92 2.80
CA GLY A 142 -6.56 -9.72 3.07
C GLY A 142 -7.28 -8.81 2.07
N CYS A 143 -6.67 -8.43 0.95
CA CYS A 143 -7.19 -7.47 -0.02
C CYS A 143 -7.46 -8.09 -1.39
N SER A 144 -6.44 -8.72 -2.02
CA SER A 144 -6.54 -9.40 -3.33
C SER A 144 -7.17 -8.54 -4.43
N THR A 145 -6.61 -7.35 -4.64
CA THR A 145 -7.23 -6.36 -5.53
C THR A 145 -6.89 -6.52 -7.01
N PHE A 146 -6.06 -7.51 -7.39
CA PHE A 146 -5.85 -7.89 -8.79
C PHE A 146 -6.94 -8.82 -9.31
N SER A 147 -8.17 -8.54 -8.96
CA SER A 147 -9.40 -9.23 -9.38
C SER A 147 -10.50 -8.20 -9.60
N GLU A 148 -11.43 -8.48 -10.52
CA GLU A 148 -12.61 -7.62 -10.69
C GLU A 148 -13.49 -7.55 -9.45
N TYR A 149 -13.50 -8.64 -8.65
CA TYR A 149 -14.22 -8.72 -7.38
C TYR A 149 -13.35 -9.33 -6.30
N THR A 150 -13.47 -8.80 -5.09
CA THR A 150 -12.85 -9.37 -3.89
C THR A 150 -13.84 -9.36 -2.72
N VAL A 151 -13.63 -10.27 -1.76
CA VAL A 151 -14.41 -10.32 -0.53
C VAL A 151 -13.48 -10.05 0.65
N LEU A 152 -13.87 -9.12 1.50
CA LEU A 152 -13.10 -8.71 2.67
C LEU A 152 -13.96 -8.68 3.92
N PRO A 153 -13.36 -8.82 5.12
CA PRO A 153 -14.05 -8.47 6.36
C PRO A 153 -14.42 -6.97 6.37
N GLU A 154 -15.56 -6.63 6.95
CA GLU A 154 -16.04 -5.25 7.09
C GLU A 154 -14.97 -4.30 7.64
N ILE A 155 -14.18 -4.76 8.64
CA ILE A 155 -13.13 -3.97 9.28
C ILE A 155 -11.93 -3.69 8.36
N SER A 156 -11.82 -4.39 7.23
CA SER A 156 -10.75 -4.20 6.23
C SER A 156 -11.14 -3.21 5.13
N LEU A 157 -12.14 -2.36 5.38
CA LEU A 157 -12.62 -1.37 4.41
C LEU A 157 -12.66 0.04 5.03
N ALA A 158 -12.11 1.00 4.30
CA ALA A 158 -12.30 2.43 4.57
C ALA A 158 -13.26 3.01 3.55
N LYS A 159 -14.39 3.56 4.04
CA LYS A 159 -15.35 4.31 3.20
C LYS A 159 -14.76 5.66 2.83
N VAL A 160 -14.82 6.01 1.55
CA VAL A 160 -14.35 7.28 1.01
C VAL A 160 -15.48 8.10 0.40
N ASN A 161 -15.21 9.37 0.11
CA ASN A 161 -16.18 10.24 -0.55
C ASN A 161 -16.58 9.63 -1.92
N PRO A 162 -17.87 9.47 -2.23
CA PRO A 162 -18.32 8.90 -3.51
C PRO A 162 -17.94 9.74 -4.73
N GLN A 163 -17.51 10.99 -4.54
CA GLN A 163 -16.98 11.84 -5.62
C GLN A 163 -15.47 11.67 -5.83
N ALA A 164 -14.78 10.95 -4.95
CA ALA A 164 -13.34 10.70 -5.10
C ALA A 164 -13.10 9.76 -6.30
N PRO A 165 -12.17 10.10 -7.21
CA PRO A 165 -11.82 9.25 -8.34
C PRO A 165 -11.10 7.99 -7.84
N LEU A 166 -11.76 6.84 -7.95
CA LEU A 166 -11.25 5.56 -7.42
C LEU A 166 -9.94 5.15 -8.07
N GLU A 167 -9.71 5.55 -9.33
CA GLU A 167 -8.48 5.31 -10.08
C GLU A 167 -7.26 6.03 -9.49
N GLU A 168 -7.47 7.07 -8.71
CA GLU A 168 -6.40 7.83 -8.05
C GLU A 168 -6.32 7.48 -6.57
N VAL A 169 -7.47 7.48 -5.86
CA VAL A 169 -7.50 7.29 -4.41
C VAL A 169 -7.21 5.84 -3.98
N CYS A 170 -7.24 4.87 -4.90
CA CYS A 170 -6.79 3.49 -4.61
C CYS A 170 -5.36 3.46 -4.03
N LEU A 171 -4.48 4.38 -4.44
CA LEU A 171 -3.11 4.50 -3.96
C LEU A 171 -3.00 4.92 -2.48
N LEU A 172 -4.09 5.43 -1.89
CA LEU A 172 -4.15 5.74 -0.46
C LEU A 172 -4.09 4.49 0.42
N GLY A 173 -4.42 3.32 -0.14
CA GLY A 173 -4.38 2.05 0.57
C GLY A 173 -2.98 1.62 1.01
N CYS A 174 -1.92 2.08 0.33
CA CYS A 174 -0.53 1.72 0.66
C CYS A 174 0.45 2.87 0.38
N GLY A 175 0.82 3.10 -0.88
CA GLY A 175 1.97 3.92 -1.24
C GLY A 175 1.90 5.36 -0.73
N VAL A 176 0.77 6.03 -0.93
CA VAL A 176 0.61 7.43 -0.49
C VAL A 176 0.64 7.54 1.02
N THR A 177 -0.12 6.71 1.72
CA THR A 177 -0.18 6.70 3.19
C THR A 177 1.16 6.31 3.82
N THR A 178 1.92 5.41 3.18
CA THR A 178 3.26 5.02 3.63
C THR A 178 4.21 6.20 3.60
N GLY A 179 4.35 6.89 2.47
CA GLY A 179 5.28 8.01 2.34
C GLY A 179 4.90 9.19 3.24
N MET A 180 3.64 9.62 3.19
CA MET A 180 3.15 10.72 4.04
C MET A 180 3.23 10.38 5.53
N GLY A 181 2.84 9.15 5.91
CA GLY A 181 2.86 8.69 7.29
C GLY A 181 4.26 8.56 7.87
N ALA A 182 5.25 8.19 7.06
CA ALA A 182 6.65 8.19 7.48
C ALA A 182 7.09 9.59 7.94
N VAL A 183 6.72 10.62 7.21
CA VAL A 183 7.06 12.02 7.54
C VAL A 183 6.25 12.54 8.73
N MET A 184 4.91 12.44 8.64
CA MET A 184 4.01 13.12 9.56
C MET A 184 3.79 12.36 10.88
N ASN A 185 3.74 11.03 10.83
CA ASN A 185 3.37 10.20 11.98
C ASN A 185 4.59 9.55 12.64
N THR A 186 5.56 9.07 11.85
CA THR A 186 6.74 8.36 12.37
C THR A 186 7.86 9.32 12.73
N ALA A 187 8.35 10.10 11.78
CA ALA A 187 9.40 11.08 12.01
C ALA A 187 8.88 12.33 12.75
N LYS A 188 7.61 12.69 12.52
CA LYS A 188 6.97 13.88 13.10
C LYS A 188 7.70 15.16 12.73
N VAL A 189 7.98 15.30 11.44
CA VAL A 189 8.58 16.51 10.89
C VAL A 189 7.72 17.72 11.24
N GLU A 190 8.34 18.78 11.74
CA GLU A 190 7.71 20.00 12.20
C GLU A 190 7.93 21.16 11.21
N GLU A 191 7.19 22.25 11.40
CA GLU A 191 7.34 23.46 10.61
C GLU A 191 8.74 24.06 10.80
N GLY A 192 9.45 24.27 9.70
CA GLY A 192 10.80 24.81 9.72
C GLY A 192 11.92 23.78 9.57
N ASP A 193 11.64 22.50 9.78
CA ASP A 193 12.63 21.42 9.62
C ASP A 193 13.11 21.29 8.17
N THR A 194 14.28 20.68 8.02
CA THR A 194 14.92 20.36 6.74
C THR A 194 14.88 18.86 6.49
N VAL A 195 14.57 18.47 5.24
CA VAL A 195 14.32 17.06 4.91
C VAL A 195 15.09 16.67 3.63
N ALA A 196 15.75 15.51 3.63
CA ALA A 196 16.30 14.86 2.45
C ALA A 196 15.56 13.58 2.12
N ILE A 197 15.12 13.41 0.86
CA ILE A 197 14.35 12.26 0.42
C ILE A 197 15.06 11.60 -0.76
N PHE A 198 15.48 10.36 -0.58
CA PHE A 198 16.22 9.56 -1.57
C PHE A 198 15.25 8.66 -2.33
N GLY A 199 15.16 8.86 -3.65
CA GLY A 199 14.28 8.11 -4.54
C GLY A 199 12.92 8.75 -4.74
N MET A 200 12.62 9.16 -5.99
CA MET A 200 11.36 9.79 -6.39
C MET A 200 10.44 8.77 -7.08
N GLY A 201 10.21 7.62 -6.43
CA GLY A 201 9.12 6.71 -6.73
C GLY A 201 7.82 7.13 -6.00
N GLY A 202 6.80 6.27 -5.99
CA GLY A 202 5.52 6.55 -5.34
C GLY A 202 5.67 6.92 -3.86
N ILE A 203 6.52 6.21 -3.13
CA ILE A 203 6.79 6.46 -1.70
C ILE A 203 7.52 7.79 -1.50
N GLY A 204 8.60 8.04 -2.26
CA GLY A 204 9.38 9.28 -2.11
C GLY A 204 8.58 10.52 -2.47
N LEU A 205 7.80 10.49 -3.57
CA LEU A 205 6.89 11.59 -3.94
C LEU A 205 5.82 11.82 -2.86
N SER A 206 5.32 10.75 -2.24
CA SER A 206 4.37 10.86 -1.13
C SER A 206 5.02 11.42 0.13
N ALA A 207 6.30 11.11 0.39
CA ALA A 207 7.08 11.73 1.45
C ALA A 207 7.28 13.24 1.20
N VAL A 208 7.52 13.66 -0.07
CA VAL A 208 7.56 15.09 -0.45
C VAL A 208 6.25 15.79 -0.10
N ILE A 209 5.10 15.17 -0.43
CA ILE A 209 3.79 15.73 -0.06
C ILE A 209 3.68 15.86 1.47
N GLY A 210 4.06 14.82 2.22
CA GLY A 210 4.05 14.84 3.68
C GLY A 210 4.92 15.95 4.26
N ALA A 211 6.13 16.15 3.74
CA ALA A 211 7.05 17.20 4.17
C ALA A 211 6.53 18.61 3.85
N ALA A 212 5.93 18.78 2.66
CA ALA A 212 5.30 20.04 2.28
C ALA A 212 4.07 20.36 3.19
N MET A 213 3.26 19.36 3.52
CA MET A 213 2.13 19.52 4.45
C MET A 213 2.59 19.83 5.88
N ALA A 214 3.71 19.25 6.32
CA ALA A 214 4.35 19.57 7.60
C ALA A 214 5.02 20.95 7.60
N LYS A 215 5.08 21.63 6.44
CA LYS A 215 5.73 22.93 6.23
C LYS A 215 7.23 22.90 6.51
N ALA A 216 7.90 21.81 6.12
CA ALA A 216 9.34 21.74 6.14
C ALA A 216 9.92 22.95 5.36
N SER A 217 10.94 23.60 5.91
CA SER A 217 11.54 24.80 5.31
C SER A 217 12.36 24.48 4.07
N ARG A 218 12.88 23.24 3.99
CA ARG A 218 13.67 22.75 2.86
C ARG A 218 13.40 21.29 2.62
N ILE A 219 13.09 20.94 1.37
CA ILE A 219 12.78 19.58 0.93
C ILE A 219 13.70 19.25 -0.23
N ILE A 220 14.79 18.54 0.08
CA ILE A 220 15.83 18.15 -0.87
C ILE A 220 15.50 16.75 -1.38
N VAL A 221 15.35 16.60 -2.70
CA VAL A 221 15.05 15.29 -3.31
C VAL A 221 16.23 14.81 -4.14
N ILE A 222 16.53 13.52 -4.01
CA ILE A 222 17.65 12.86 -4.65
C ILE A 222 17.14 11.72 -5.53
N ASP A 223 17.41 11.76 -6.83
CA ASP A 223 17.11 10.66 -7.77
C ASP A 223 18.08 10.72 -8.95
N ILE A 224 18.41 9.55 -9.51
CA ILE A 224 19.24 9.43 -10.71
C ILE A 224 18.47 9.71 -12.01
N ASN A 225 17.14 9.82 -11.93
CA ASN A 225 16.27 10.10 -13.06
C ASN A 225 15.63 11.49 -12.92
N GLU A 226 16.22 12.45 -13.59
CA GLU A 226 15.80 13.85 -13.54
C GLU A 226 14.39 14.11 -14.09
N SER A 227 13.84 13.21 -14.90
CA SER A 227 12.47 13.35 -15.42
C SER A 227 11.41 13.42 -14.30
N LYS A 228 11.75 12.95 -13.11
CA LYS A 228 10.86 12.98 -11.92
C LYS A 228 10.91 14.32 -11.17
N PHE A 229 11.92 15.13 -11.38
CA PHE A 229 12.15 16.37 -10.62
C PHE A 229 11.07 17.43 -10.83
N GLU A 230 10.53 17.50 -12.05
CA GLU A 230 9.43 18.44 -12.32
C GLU A 230 8.20 18.12 -11.46
N LEU A 231 7.84 16.83 -11.34
CA LEU A 231 6.73 16.41 -10.50
C LEU A 231 7.05 16.63 -9.02
N ALA A 232 8.25 16.29 -8.57
CA ALA A 232 8.67 16.52 -7.19
C ALA A 232 8.56 17.99 -6.78
N LYS A 233 8.99 18.91 -7.66
CA LYS A 233 8.85 20.38 -7.44
C LYS A 233 7.38 20.81 -7.37
N LYS A 234 6.51 20.26 -8.23
CA LYS A 234 5.07 20.55 -8.17
C LYS A 234 4.45 20.09 -6.85
N LEU A 235 5.00 19.02 -6.24
CA LEU A 235 4.53 18.48 -4.97
C LEU A 235 5.16 19.15 -3.74
N GLY A 236 6.15 20.03 -3.91
CA GLY A 236 6.73 20.83 -2.84
C GLY A 236 8.23 20.70 -2.62
N ALA A 237 8.96 19.93 -3.45
CA ALA A 237 10.43 19.86 -3.36
C ALA A 237 11.06 21.23 -3.65
N THR A 238 12.00 21.64 -2.80
CA THR A 238 12.73 22.91 -2.95
C THR A 238 13.99 22.75 -3.78
N ASP A 239 14.68 21.62 -3.61
CA ASP A 239 15.94 21.30 -4.25
C ASP A 239 15.88 19.91 -4.87
N CYS A 240 16.52 19.73 -6.03
CA CYS A 240 16.60 18.44 -6.72
C CYS A 240 18.06 18.15 -7.06
N ILE A 241 18.54 16.98 -6.70
CA ILE A 241 19.94 16.60 -6.87
C ILE A 241 20.02 15.25 -7.60
N ASN A 242 20.75 15.23 -8.71
CA ASN A 242 21.16 13.99 -9.33
C ASN A 242 22.58 13.65 -8.79
N PRO A 243 22.76 12.56 -8.03
CA PRO A 243 24.06 12.23 -7.48
C PRO A 243 25.14 11.96 -8.55
N LYS A 244 24.74 11.68 -9.79
CA LYS A 244 25.69 11.47 -10.90
C LYS A 244 26.34 12.76 -11.42
N ASP A 245 25.82 13.93 -11.05
CA ASP A 245 26.37 15.23 -11.46
C ASP A 245 27.46 15.71 -10.51
N HIS A 246 27.81 14.91 -9.49
CA HIS A 246 28.80 15.25 -8.47
C HIS A 246 29.91 14.22 -8.40
N ASP A 247 31.14 14.70 -8.23
CA ASP A 247 32.33 13.85 -8.07
C ASP A 247 32.57 13.34 -6.64
N LYS A 248 31.73 13.77 -5.69
CA LYS A 248 31.83 13.43 -4.28
C LYS A 248 30.55 12.66 -3.80
N PRO A 249 30.63 11.97 -2.65
CA PRO A 249 29.49 11.30 -2.07
C PRO A 249 28.30 12.23 -1.87
N ILE A 250 27.09 11.72 -2.07
CA ILE A 250 25.87 12.53 -2.02
C ILE A 250 25.62 13.14 -0.64
N GLN A 251 25.98 12.46 0.44
CA GLN A 251 25.88 12.99 1.79
C GLN A 251 26.76 14.25 1.97
N ASP A 252 27.97 14.27 1.41
CA ASP A 252 28.85 15.44 1.46
C ASP A 252 28.26 16.63 0.69
N VAL A 253 27.58 16.34 -0.43
CA VAL A 253 26.86 17.38 -1.21
C VAL A 253 25.74 18.00 -0.36
N ILE A 254 24.97 17.16 0.32
CA ILE A 254 23.84 17.61 1.17
C ILE A 254 24.38 18.42 2.36
N VAL A 255 25.41 17.94 3.04
CA VAL A 255 26.04 18.63 4.19
C VAL A 255 26.52 20.02 3.79
N GLU A 256 27.22 20.15 2.65
CA GLU A 256 27.65 21.44 2.17
C GLU A 256 26.51 22.37 1.77
N LEU A 257 25.45 21.80 1.15
CA LEU A 257 24.30 22.58 0.70
C LEU A 257 23.45 23.10 1.87
N THR A 258 23.52 22.44 3.03
CA THR A 258 22.71 22.72 4.21
C THR A 258 23.50 23.28 5.40
N ASP A 259 24.83 23.44 5.25
CA ASP A 259 25.73 23.88 6.31
C ASP A 259 25.66 22.99 7.57
N GLY A 260 25.65 21.65 7.35
CA GLY A 260 25.73 20.69 8.45
C GLY A 260 24.79 19.49 8.39
N GLY A 261 24.01 19.33 7.33
CA GLY A 261 23.07 18.23 7.14
C GLY A 261 21.60 18.66 7.26
N VAL A 262 20.73 17.68 7.33
CA VAL A 262 19.27 17.87 7.44
C VAL A 262 18.76 17.29 8.75
N ASP A 263 17.60 17.76 9.23
CA ASP A 263 16.97 17.23 10.45
C ASP A 263 16.47 15.81 10.25
N TYR A 264 15.98 15.47 9.05
CA TYR A 264 15.44 14.14 8.72
C TYR A 264 15.87 13.69 7.34
N SER A 265 16.21 12.42 7.22
CA SER A 265 16.41 11.75 5.93
C SER A 265 15.45 10.57 5.75
N PHE A 266 14.95 10.40 4.51
CA PHE A 266 14.04 9.31 4.13
C PHE A 266 14.65 8.56 2.94
N GLU A 267 14.92 7.28 3.14
CA GLU A 267 15.36 6.38 2.08
C GLU A 267 14.14 5.65 1.51
N CYS A 268 13.87 5.83 0.22
CA CYS A 268 12.70 5.33 -0.48
C CYS A 268 13.03 4.51 -1.74
N ILE A 269 14.24 3.91 -1.79
CA ILE A 269 14.73 3.11 -2.92
C ILE A 269 14.80 1.63 -2.53
N GLY A 270 15.17 1.32 -1.27
CA GLY A 270 15.48 -0.02 -0.80
C GLY A 270 16.90 -0.47 -1.12
N ASN A 271 17.86 0.46 -1.14
CA ASN A 271 19.28 0.17 -1.42
C ASN A 271 20.12 0.41 -0.18
N VAL A 272 20.84 -0.62 0.28
CA VAL A 272 21.63 -0.58 1.54
C VAL A 272 22.72 0.50 1.52
N ASP A 273 23.38 0.72 0.38
CA ASP A 273 24.41 1.77 0.27
C ASP A 273 23.79 3.17 0.34
N VAL A 274 22.60 3.34 -0.25
CA VAL A 274 21.86 4.60 -0.14
C VAL A 274 21.30 4.81 1.27
N MET A 275 20.83 3.76 1.95
CA MET A 275 20.42 3.82 3.37
C MET A 275 21.56 4.35 4.23
N ARG A 276 22.78 3.87 3.98
CA ARG A 276 23.96 4.33 4.69
C ARG A 276 24.26 5.80 4.39
N SER A 277 24.26 6.19 3.11
CA SER A 277 24.48 7.59 2.71
C SER A 277 23.41 8.55 3.27
N ALA A 278 22.17 8.07 3.42
CA ALA A 278 21.09 8.86 4.00
C ALA A 278 21.25 9.07 5.52
N LEU A 279 21.97 8.17 6.21
CA LEU A 279 22.24 8.25 7.65
C LEU A 279 23.47 9.10 7.96
N GLU A 280 24.51 9.03 7.13
CA GLU A 280 25.78 9.77 7.27
C GLU A 280 25.63 11.26 6.94
#